data_363b21ede15cfb30be2425c1dbe4fccc
#
_entry.id   363b21ede15cfb30be2425c1dbe4fccc
#
_cell.length_a   1.000
_cell.length_b   1.000
_cell.length_c   1.000
_cell.angle_alpha   90.00
_cell.angle_beta   90.00
_cell.angle_gamma   90.00
#
_symmetry.space_group_name_H-M   'P 1'
#
loop_
_entity.id
_entity.type
_entity.pdbx_description
1 polymer ?
#
loop_
_entity_poly.entity_id
_entity_poly.type
_entity_poly.pdbx_seq_one_letter_code
_entity_poly.pdbx_strand_id
1 'polypeptide(L)'
;AEEVIDRILYLDGVPEIARYDIINSGTSPKEQISFNLKMESKGVATYNEAIDICIKHQDSGSRDLMERMVVESEESVDWAEAQLDLINMVGLENYLAQQIGEPK
;
A
#
# COMPACT_ATOMS: atom_id res chain seq x y z
N ALA A 1 2.79 7.26 -3.83
CA ALA A 1 4.09 7.83 -3.51
C ALA A 1 4.63 8.65 -4.68
N GLU A 2 5.25 9.77 -4.35
CA GLU A 2 5.73 10.72 -5.34
C GLU A 2 6.77 10.11 -6.29
N GLU A 3 7.67 9.27 -5.78
CA GLU A 3 8.69 8.64 -6.61
C GLU A 3 8.08 7.77 -7.70
N VAL A 4 7.02 7.05 -7.39
CA VAL A 4 6.33 6.21 -8.38
C VAL A 4 5.65 7.09 -9.42
N ILE A 5 4.99 8.16 -8.97
CA ILE A 5 4.34 9.12 -9.87
C ILE A 5 5.34 9.74 -10.82
N ASP A 6 6.48 10.22 -10.29
CA ASP A 6 7.53 10.82 -11.08
C ASP A 6 8.07 9.85 -12.14
N ARG A 7 8.24 8.58 -11.77
CA ARG A 7 8.72 7.58 -12.71
C ARG A 7 7.71 7.29 -13.81
N ILE A 8 6.42 7.21 -13.45
CA ILE A 8 5.34 7.02 -14.42
C ILE A 8 5.30 8.18 -15.41
N LEU A 9 5.40 9.41 -14.91
CA LEU A 9 5.41 10.59 -15.76
C LEU A 9 6.63 10.61 -16.68
N TYR A 10 7.79 10.21 -16.15
CA TYR A 10 9.01 10.10 -16.92
C TYR A 10 8.84 9.11 -18.08
N LEU A 11 8.09 8.04 -17.89
CA LEU A 11 7.83 7.01 -18.89
C LEU A 11 6.58 7.30 -19.73
N ASP A 12 6.06 8.53 -19.68
CA ASP A 12 4.84 8.96 -20.37
C ASP A 12 3.57 8.23 -19.93
N GLY A 13 3.54 7.76 -18.67
CA GLY A 13 2.36 7.13 -18.10
C GLY A 13 1.45 8.13 -17.39
N VAL A 14 0.25 7.68 -17.03
CA VAL A 14 -0.73 8.48 -16.27
C VAL A 14 -1.11 7.75 -14.98
N PRO A 15 -0.80 8.31 -13.80
CA PRO A 15 -1.15 7.67 -12.54
C PRO A 15 -2.64 7.75 -12.22
N GLU A 16 -3.21 6.68 -11.62
CA GLU A 16 -4.63 6.61 -11.26
C GLU A 16 -4.87 6.84 -9.76
N ILE A 17 -4.29 7.89 -9.21
CA ILE A 17 -4.35 8.18 -7.77
C ILE A 17 -5.75 8.61 -7.35
N ALA A 18 -6.44 9.42 -8.15
CA ALA A 18 -7.78 9.91 -7.83
C ALA A 18 -8.78 8.77 -7.69
N ARG A 19 -8.64 7.72 -8.49
CA ARG A 19 -9.48 6.53 -8.40
C ARG A 19 -9.30 5.80 -7.07
N TYR A 20 -8.07 5.68 -6.62
CA TYR A 20 -7.75 5.05 -5.33
C TYR A 20 -8.43 5.79 -4.17
N ASP A 21 -8.33 7.11 -4.16
CA ASP A 21 -8.93 7.93 -3.11
C ASP A 21 -10.44 7.79 -3.07
N ILE A 22 -11.10 7.77 -4.23
CA ILE A 22 -12.55 7.62 -4.31
C ILE A 22 -13.00 6.28 -3.74
N ILE A 23 -12.32 5.19 -4.08
CA ILE A 23 -12.67 3.85 -3.60
C ILE A 23 -12.56 3.78 -2.07
N ASN A 24 -11.59 4.46 -1.49
CA ASN A 24 -11.31 4.38 -0.06
C ASN A 24 -12.21 5.29 0.78
N SER A 25 -13.04 6.10 0.14
CA SER A 25 -13.90 7.07 0.82
C SER A 25 -15.15 6.40 1.41
N GLY A 26 -15.51 6.78 2.64
CA GLY A 26 -16.80 6.42 3.25
C GLY A 26 -16.88 5.06 3.92
N THR A 27 -15.78 4.33 4.06
CA THR A 27 -15.77 3.04 4.74
C THR A 27 -15.44 3.16 6.22
N SER A 28 -15.75 2.12 7.01
CA SER A 28 -15.34 2.05 8.42
C SER A 28 -13.82 1.88 8.53
N PRO A 29 -13.22 2.21 9.70
CA PRO A 29 -11.78 2.02 9.89
C PRO A 29 -11.32 0.58 9.64
N LYS A 30 -12.08 -0.41 10.10
CA LYS A 30 -11.75 -1.82 9.86
C LYS A 30 -11.79 -2.16 8.38
N GLU A 31 -12.81 -1.68 7.67
CA GLU A 31 -12.94 -1.90 6.24
C GLU A 31 -11.83 -1.22 5.46
N GLN A 32 -11.42 -0.01 5.89
CA GLN A 32 -10.30 0.69 5.26
C GLN A 32 -9.00 -0.07 5.43
N ILE A 33 -8.73 -0.60 6.63
CA ILE A 33 -7.53 -1.40 6.87
C ILE A 33 -7.55 -2.67 6.01
N SER A 34 -8.70 -3.35 5.95
CA SER A 34 -8.85 -4.57 5.14
C SER A 34 -8.66 -4.26 3.65
N PHE A 35 -9.21 -3.14 3.18
CA PHE A 35 -9.06 -2.71 1.80
C PHE A 35 -7.59 -2.39 1.49
N ASN A 36 -6.92 -1.65 2.39
CA ASN A 36 -5.51 -1.31 2.22
C ASN A 36 -4.64 -2.57 2.19
N LEU A 37 -4.93 -3.54 3.06
CA LEU A 37 -4.22 -4.82 3.06
C LEU A 37 -4.33 -5.51 1.70
N LYS A 38 -5.55 -5.58 1.16
CA LYS A 38 -5.80 -6.19 -0.13
C LYS A 38 -5.06 -5.45 -1.25
N MET A 39 -5.12 -4.13 -1.25
CA MET A 39 -4.47 -3.31 -2.29
C MET A 39 -2.95 -3.40 -2.21
N GLU A 40 -2.38 -3.36 -1.00
CA GLU A 40 -0.94 -3.48 -0.82
C GLU A 40 -0.44 -4.87 -1.21
N SER A 41 -1.18 -5.92 -0.86
CA SER A 41 -0.82 -7.29 -1.25
C SER A 41 -0.83 -7.45 -2.77
N LYS A 42 -1.83 -6.85 -3.43
CA LYS A 42 -1.91 -6.84 -4.89
C LYS A 42 -0.77 -6.01 -5.49
N GLY A 43 -0.42 -4.91 -4.83
CA GLY A 43 0.70 -4.07 -5.24
C GLY A 43 2.02 -4.81 -5.22
N VAL A 44 2.28 -5.61 -4.18
CA VAL A 44 3.50 -6.42 -4.09
C VAL A 44 3.62 -7.34 -5.32
N ALA A 45 2.54 -8.05 -5.67
CA ALA A 45 2.55 -8.92 -6.83
C ALA A 45 2.81 -8.14 -8.13
N THR A 46 2.18 -6.99 -8.28
CA THR A 46 2.35 -6.12 -9.45
C THR A 46 3.79 -5.60 -9.55
N TYR A 47 4.36 -5.16 -8.43
CA TYR A 47 5.74 -4.66 -8.41
C TYR A 47 6.74 -5.76 -8.73
N ASN A 48 6.51 -6.98 -8.26
CA ASN A 48 7.38 -8.11 -8.59
C ASN A 48 7.33 -8.44 -10.09
N GLU A 49 6.15 -8.37 -10.71
CA GLU A 49 6.04 -8.53 -12.16
C GLU A 49 6.78 -7.41 -12.90
N ALA A 50 6.66 -6.18 -12.41
CA ALA A 50 7.37 -5.04 -12.99
C ALA A 50 8.88 -5.19 -12.88
N ILE A 51 9.39 -5.75 -11.77
CA ILE A 51 10.82 -6.02 -11.59
C ILE A 51 11.32 -6.98 -12.66
N ASP A 52 10.57 -8.04 -12.94
CA ASP A 52 10.94 -8.98 -14.00
C ASP A 52 11.03 -8.30 -15.37
N ILE A 53 10.10 -7.41 -15.66
CA ILE A 53 10.13 -6.64 -16.89
C ILE A 53 11.34 -5.70 -16.95
N CYS A 54 11.65 -5.04 -15.83
CA CYS A 54 12.81 -4.15 -15.74
C CYS A 54 14.12 -4.90 -15.97
N ILE A 55 14.25 -6.10 -15.41
CA ILE A 55 15.41 -6.96 -15.62
C ILE A 55 15.56 -7.31 -17.09
N LYS A 56 14.45 -7.71 -17.70
CA LYS A 56 14.43 -8.11 -19.11
C LYS A 56 14.87 -6.98 -20.04
N HIS A 57 14.50 -5.75 -19.72
CA HIS A 57 14.82 -4.56 -20.52
C HIS A 57 16.03 -3.79 -20.00
N GLN A 58 16.71 -4.32 -19.01
CA GLN A 58 17.89 -3.70 -18.39
C GLN A 58 17.63 -2.27 -17.87
N ASP A 59 16.42 -2.04 -17.35
CA ASP A 59 16.05 -0.75 -16.75
C ASP A 59 16.32 -0.77 -15.24
N SER A 60 17.58 -0.57 -14.85
CA SER A 60 18.02 -0.64 -13.46
C SER A 60 17.41 0.45 -12.58
N GLY A 61 17.14 1.62 -13.14
CA GLY A 61 16.54 2.72 -12.37
C GLY A 61 15.12 2.40 -11.95
N SER A 62 14.31 1.85 -12.87
CA SER A 62 12.95 1.44 -12.54
C SER A 62 12.94 0.21 -11.64
N ARG A 63 13.85 -0.72 -11.85
CA ARG A 63 14.00 -1.91 -11.00
C ARG A 63 14.28 -1.51 -9.55
N ASP A 64 15.22 -0.61 -9.33
CA ASP A 64 15.55 -0.15 -7.97
C ASP A 64 14.34 0.48 -7.29
N LEU A 65 13.60 1.32 -8.00
CA LEU A 65 12.38 1.94 -7.48
C LEU A 65 11.34 0.87 -7.13
N MET A 66 11.11 -0.10 -8.01
CA MET A 66 10.12 -1.15 -7.77
C MET A 66 10.52 -2.05 -6.60
N GLU A 67 11.81 -2.35 -6.44
CA GLU A 67 12.29 -3.11 -5.29
C GLU A 67 12.05 -2.38 -3.97
N ARG A 68 12.25 -1.07 -3.94
CA ARG A 68 11.91 -0.27 -2.75
C ARG A 68 10.42 -0.26 -2.48
N MET A 69 9.59 -0.19 -3.52
CA MET A 69 8.14 -0.22 -3.38
C MET A 69 7.65 -1.55 -2.83
N VAL A 70 8.26 -2.67 -3.24
CA VAL A 70 7.95 -3.98 -2.68
C VAL A 70 8.18 -3.99 -1.17
N VAL A 71 9.33 -3.51 -0.72
CA VAL A 71 9.66 -3.48 0.72
C VAL A 71 8.65 -2.63 1.48
N GLU A 72 8.35 -1.43 1.00
CA GLU A 72 7.38 -0.54 1.65
C GLU A 72 5.99 -1.16 1.71
N SER A 73 5.56 -1.79 0.61
CA SER A 73 4.24 -2.44 0.57
C SER A 73 4.16 -3.65 1.49
N GLU A 74 5.24 -4.42 1.60
CA GLU A 74 5.30 -5.54 2.54
C GLU A 74 5.22 -5.07 3.99
N GLU A 75 5.86 -3.96 4.32
CA GLU A 75 5.74 -3.36 5.66
C GLU A 75 4.31 -2.91 5.93
N SER A 76 3.65 -2.32 4.93
CA SER A 76 2.24 -1.91 5.04
C SER A 76 1.32 -3.11 5.22
N VAL A 77 1.58 -4.21 4.53
CA VAL A 77 0.83 -5.47 4.70
C VAL A 77 0.97 -5.98 6.13
N ASP A 78 2.19 -6.04 6.62
CA ASP A 78 2.46 -6.52 7.99
C ASP A 78 1.75 -5.65 9.02
N TRP A 79 1.81 -4.33 8.86
CA TRP A 79 1.11 -3.40 9.75
C TRP A 79 -0.40 -3.64 9.72
N ALA A 80 -0.99 -3.73 8.53
CA ALA A 80 -2.43 -3.92 8.38
C ALA A 80 -2.89 -5.25 8.99
N GLU A 81 -2.14 -6.32 8.77
CA GLU A 81 -2.44 -7.63 9.36
C GLU A 81 -2.39 -7.57 10.89
N ALA A 82 -1.38 -6.90 11.44
CA ALA A 82 -1.26 -6.73 12.89
C ALA A 82 -2.44 -5.93 13.46
N GLN A 83 -2.89 -4.88 12.75
CA GLN A 83 -4.05 -4.09 13.20
C GLN A 83 -5.33 -4.91 13.16
N LEU A 84 -5.55 -5.70 12.11
CA LEU A 84 -6.74 -6.55 12.02
C LEU A 84 -6.75 -7.63 13.08
N ASP A 85 -5.60 -8.23 13.37
CA ASP A 85 -5.48 -9.22 14.44
C ASP A 85 -5.80 -8.58 15.79
N LEU A 86 -5.30 -7.38 16.05
CA LEU A 86 -5.57 -6.66 17.28
C LEU A 86 -7.06 -6.34 17.42
N ILE A 87 -7.71 -5.89 16.35
CA ILE A 87 -9.15 -5.62 16.34
C ILE A 87 -9.93 -6.89 16.68
N ASN A 88 -9.52 -8.03 16.12
CA ASN A 88 -10.17 -9.30 16.40
C ASN A 88 -9.99 -9.75 17.87
N MET A 89 -8.86 -9.42 18.47
CA MET A 89 -8.56 -9.79 19.85
C MET A 89 -9.30 -8.94 20.87
N VAL A 90 -9.35 -7.62 20.67
CA VAL A 90 -9.87 -6.69 21.67
C VAL A 90 -11.24 -6.09 21.31
N GLY A 91 -11.68 -6.28 20.09
CA GLY A 91 -12.90 -5.67 19.57
C GLY A 91 -12.64 -4.28 18.99
N LEU A 92 -13.46 -3.90 18.01
CA LEU A 92 -13.28 -2.64 17.30
C LEU A 92 -13.40 -1.42 18.21
N GLU A 93 -14.38 -1.42 19.14
CA GLU A 93 -14.59 -0.30 20.05
C GLU A 93 -13.36 -0.05 20.92
N ASN A 94 -12.81 -1.10 21.50
CA ASN A 94 -11.61 -0.99 22.34
C ASN A 94 -10.38 -0.55 21.52
N TYR A 95 -10.26 -1.08 20.32
CA TYR A 95 -9.19 -0.68 19.41
C TYR A 95 -9.25 0.82 19.09
N LEU A 96 -10.44 1.32 18.73
CA LEU A 96 -10.62 2.72 18.39
C LEU A 96 -10.41 3.65 19.58
N ALA A 97 -10.89 3.24 20.76
CA ALA A 97 -10.70 4.02 21.98
C ALA A 97 -9.20 4.20 22.29
N GLN A 98 -8.40 3.17 22.10
CA GLN A 98 -6.96 3.22 22.32
C GLN A 98 -6.27 4.13 21.33
N GLN A 99 -6.68 4.12 20.07
CA GLN A 99 -6.11 5.00 19.06
C GLN A 99 -6.39 6.48 19.36
N ILE A 100 -7.59 6.78 19.83
CA ILE A 100 -7.97 8.15 20.19
C ILE A 100 -7.20 8.62 21.42
N GLY A 101 -6.97 7.74 22.39
CA GLY A 101 -6.31 8.05 23.65
C GLY A 101 -4.80 8.28 23.55
N GLU A 102 -4.16 7.91 22.45
CA GLU A 102 -2.72 8.07 22.29
C GLU A 102 -2.37 9.44 21.69
N PRO A 103 -1.57 10.26 22.38
CA PRO A 103 -1.07 11.50 21.80
C PRO A 103 -0.07 11.20 20.70
N LYS A 104 -0.10 11.98 19.66
CA LYS A 104 0.84 11.86 18.55
C LYS A 104 1.91 12.93 18.60
#